data_8f965d371525968afeda181ac1d3e6f6
#
_entry.id   8f965d371525968afeda181ac1d3e6f6
#
_cell.length_a   1.000
_cell.length_b   1.000
_cell.length_c   1.000
_cell.angle_alpha   90.00
_cell.angle_beta   90.00
_cell.angle_gamma   90.00
#
_symmetry.space_group_name_H-M   'P 1'
#
loop_
_entity.id
_entity.type
_entity.pdbx_description
1 polymer ?
#
loop_
_entity_poly.entity_id
_entity_poly.type
_entity_poly.pdbx_seq_one_letter_code
_entity_poly.pdbx_strand_id
1 'polypeptide(L)'
;MEVSVCHRFEMVSGEEADAVVDWLYAVRRAVAFGAGVASVPPLSFGRPADIPLEAIDCYPGAESPVIIAEGDELRRADLAWGVEVPWKRGLVFNARIESALGGSGLWHKAMEQARCIVPVRAFYETRNVDAPSGRRPQYRFSARGSEALLLAGLRLGDRFVLVTCEPDAVVGAVHTRMPLSLTAPEALAWLNGAADARALLDRHAPVPLVSAEEPAAAKPPKRAADPDQLSLF
;
A
#
# COMPACT_ATOMS: atom_id res chain seq x y z
N MET A 1 -12.46 -2.28 19.84
CA MET A 1 -11.79 -1.21 19.07
C MET A 1 -11.17 -1.88 17.84
N GLU A 2 -11.64 -1.53 16.65
CA GLU A 2 -11.05 -2.06 15.43
C GLU A 2 -9.67 -1.40 15.26
N VAL A 3 -8.61 -2.18 15.37
CA VAL A 3 -7.25 -1.67 15.18
C VAL A 3 -7.10 -1.36 13.69
N SER A 4 -6.82 -0.10 13.37
CA SER A 4 -6.65 0.37 11.99
C SER A 4 -5.41 -0.27 11.40
N VAL A 5 -5.58 -0.97 10.27
CA VAL A 5 -4.49 -1.55 9.46
C VAL A 5 -3.90 -0.45 8.60
N CYS A 6 -2.59 -0.44 8.42
CA CYS A 6 -1.84 0.41 7.49
C CYS A 6 -2.44 1.83 7.35
N HIS A 7 -2.03 2.74 8.21
CA HIS A 7 -2.46 4.15 8.18
C HIS A 7 -1.36 5.09 7.69
N ARG A 8 -0.23 4.53 7.24
CA ARG A 8 0.92 5.25 6.70
C ARG A 8 1.67 4.35 5.71
N PHE A 9 2.04 4.88 4.59
CA PHE A 9 3.00 4.26 3.70
C PHE A 9 3.97 5.30 3.12
N GLU A 10 5.14 4.84 2.69
CA GLU A 10 6.15 5.63 2.00
C GLU A 10 5.88 5.53 0.50
N MET A 11 5.42 6.62 -0.11
CA MET A 11 5.03 6.62 -1.52
C MET A 11 6.24 6.74 -2.44
N VAL A 12 6.08 6.26 -3.66
CA VAL A 12 6.97 6.56 -4.78
C VAL A 12 6.62 7.93 -5.37
N SER A 13 7.55 8.57 -6.07
CA SER A 13 7.25 9.78 -6.85
C SER A 13 6.42 9.46 -8.09
N GLY A 14 5.89 10.50 -8.76
CA GLY A 14 5.19 10.34 -10.03
C GLY A 14 6.07 9.71 -11.11
N GLU A 15 7.33 10.14 -11.23
CA GLU A 15 8.29 9.58 -12.20
C GLU A 15 8.60 8.10 -11.89
N GLU A 16 8.74 7.76 -10.62
CA GLU A 16 8.95 6.37 -10.20
C GLU A 16 7.71 5.50 -10.47
N ALA A 17 6.51 6.04 -10.31
CA ALA A 17 5.28 5.33 -10.68
C ALA A 17 5.18 5.11 -12.20
N ASP A 18 5.62 6.06 -13.01
CA ASP A 18 5.72 5.89 -14.47
C ASP A 18 6.76 4.81 -14.81
N ALA A 19 7.90 4.76 -14.12
CA ALA A 19 8.87 3.67 -14.27
C ALA A 19 8.31 2.30 -13.87
N VAL A 20 7.41 2.23 -12.86
CA VAL A 20 6.69 0.99 -12.53
C VAL A 20 5.76 0.58 -13.67
N VAL A 21 5.08 1.50 -14.35
CA VAL A 21 4.25 1.21 -15.52
C VAL A 21 5.10 0.59 -16.63
N ASP A 22 6.24 1.21 -16.96
CA ASP A 22 7.14 0.70 -17.99
C ASP A 22 7.68 -0.69 -17.66
N TRP A 23 8.04 -0.90 -16.38
CA TRP A 23 8.48 -2.20 -15.90
C TRP A 23 7.38 -3.27 -15.97
N LEU A 24 6.13 -2.94 -15.63
CA LEU A 24 5.00 -3.85 -15.79
C LEU A 24 4.75 -4.21 -17.27
N TYR A 25 4.94 -3.28 -18.20
CA TYR A 25 4.91 -3.59 -19.64
C TYR A 25 6.03 -4.54 -20.06
N ALA A 26 7.25 -4.37 -19.51
CA ALA A 26 8.34 -5.31 -19.77
C ALA A 26 8.02 -6.72 -19.27
N VAL A 27 7.45 -6.84 -18.06
CA VAL A 27 6.98 -8.12 -17.50
C VAL A 27 5.87 -8.72 -18.37
N ARG A 28 4.88 -7.94 -18.79
CA ARG A 28 3.79 -8.40 -19.67
C ARG A 28 4.35 -8.98 -20.97
N ARG A 29 5.31 -8.29 -21.60
CA ARG A 29 5.98 -8.79 -22.82
C ARG A 29 6.75 -10.08 -22.56
N ALA A 30 7.56 -10.13 -21.51
CA ALA A 30 8.35 -11.33 -21.18
C ALA A 30 7.47 -12.56 -20.98
N VAL A 31 6.34 -12.41 -20.30
CA VAL A 31 5.35 -13.50 -20.09
C VAL A 31 4.71 -13.90 -21.43
N ALA A 32 4.27 -12.94 -22.24
CA ALA A 32 3.62 -13.20 -23.53
C ALA A 32 4.54 -13.93 -24.52
N PHE A 33 5.85 -13.65 -24.51
CA PHE A 33 6.84 -14.30 -25.37
C PHE A 33 7.48 -15.56 -24.74
N GLY A 34 7.00 -16.02 -23.58
CA GLY A 34 7.48 -17.25 -22.94
C GLY A 34 8.87 -17.14 -22.31
N ALA A 35 9.46 -15.93 -22.22
CA ALA A 35 10.75 -15.72 -21.56
C ALA A 35 10.66 -15.79 -20.02
N GLY A 36 9.46 -15.63 -19.48
CA GLY A 36 9.20 -15.66 -18.04
C GLY A 36 9.63 -14.38 -17.31
N VAL A 37 9.09 -14.18 -16.11
CA VAL A 37 9.33 -12.98 -15.29
C VAL A 37 10.80 -12.83 -14.86
N ALA A 38 11.49 -13.94 -14.66
CA ALA A 38 12.90 -13.95 -14.26
C ALA A 38 13.85 -13.31 -15.28
N SER A 39 13.41 -13.15 -16.56
CA SER A 39 14.18 -12.46 -17.59
C SER A 39 14.11 -10.92 -17.48
N VAL A 40 13.20 -10.39 -16.69
CA VAL A 40 13.06 -8.95 -16.45
C VAL A 40 13.81 -8.60 -15.16
N PRO A 41 14.74 -7.63 -15.20
CA PRO A 41 15.45 -7.19 -14.00
C PRO A 41 14.46 -6.79 -12.88
N PRO A 42 14.83 -6.95 -11.63
CA PRO A 42 14.05 -6.42 -10.51
C PRO A 42 13.77 -4.93 -10.69
N LEU A 43 12.63 -4.48 -10.19
CA LEU A 43 12.28 -3.06 -10.24
C LEU A 43 13.33 -2.24 -9.48
N SER A 44 13.92 -1.29 -10.17
CA SER A 44 14.86 -0.31 -9.63
C SER A 44 14.62 1.05 -10.27
N PHE A 45 14.73 2.09 -9.46
CA PHE A 45 14.57 3.47 -9.92
C PHE A 45 15.90 4.12 -10.34
N GLY A 46 16.99 3.33 -10.35
CA GLY A 46 18.29 3.75 -10.87
C GLY A 46 18.96 4.88 -10.07
N ARG A 47 18.54 5.09 -8.83
CA ARG A 47 19.09 6.16 -8.01
C ARG A 47 20.49 5.80 -7.50
N PRO A 48 21.45 6.76 -7.54
CA PRO A 48 22.76 6.60 -6.90
C PRO A 48 22.61 6.31 -5.40
N ALA A 49 23.37 5.35 -4.89
CA ALA A 49 23.30 4.90 -3.49
C ALA A 49 23.70 5.99 -2.46
N ASP A 50 24.42 7.01 -2.91
CA ASP A 50 24.90 8.15 -2.11
C ASP A 50 23.89 9.30 -1.98
N ILE A 51 22.79 9.27 -2.75
CA ILE A 51 21.71 10.24 -2.61
C ILE A 51 20.69 9.74 -1.58
N PRO A 52 20.54 10.41 -0.42
CA PRO A 52 19.55 10.02 0.56
C PRO A 52 18.13 10.01 -0.03
N LEU A 53 17.35 8.98 0.33
CA LEU A 53 15.91 8.96 0.07
C LEU A 53 15.24 9.99 0.98
N GLU A 54 14.66 11.02 0.42
CA GLU A 54 13.64 11.76 1.12
C GLU A 54 12.36 10.92 1.11
N ALA A 55 12.10 10.25 2.24
CA ALA A 55 10.90 9.43 2.39
C ALA A 55 9.68 10.36 2.40
N ILE A 56 8.77 10.18 1.45
CA ILE A 56 7.52 10.94 1.40
C ILE A 56 6.43 10.07 1.99
N ASP A 57 6.04 10.38 3.21
CA ASP A 57 4.95 9.69 3.89
C ASP A 57 3.59 10.08 3.33
N CYS A 58 2.77 9.10 3.06
CA CYS A 58 1.37 9.26 2.69
C CYS A 58 0.47 8.81 3.84
N TYR A 59 -0.50 9.65 4.17
CA TYR A 59 -1.53 9.40 5.18
C TYR A 59 -2.92 9.47 4.56
N PRO A 60 -3.95 8.87 5.17
CA PRO A 60 -5.32 8.97 4.66
C PRO A 60 -5.75 10.42 4.43
N GLY A 61 -6.28 10.68 3.25
CA GLY A 61 -6.65 12.00 2.75
C GLY A 61 -5.63 12.63 1.79
N ALA A 62 -4.36 12.19 1.81
CA ALA A 62 -3.34 12.66 0.88
C ALA A 62 -3.47 11.97 -0.48
N GLU A 63 -2.98 12.63 -1.53
CA GLU A 63 -2.86 12.06 -2.86
C GLU A 63 -1.61 11.19 -2.98
N SER A 64 -1.73 10.13 -3.77
CA SER A 64 -0.63 9.23 -4.11
C SER A 64 -0.77 8.74 -5.55
N PRO A 65 0.35 8.52 -6.27
CA PRO A 65 0.31 7.88 -7.56
C PRO A 65 -0.17 6.44 -7.43
N VAL A 66 -1.09 6.06 -8.31
CA VAL A 66 -1.60 4.70 -8.47
C VAL A 66 -1.51 4.30 -9.94
N ILE A 67 -1.47 3.00 -10.21
CA ILE A 67 -1.50 2.46 -11.56
C ILE A 67 -2.89 1.89 -11.82
N ILE A 68 -3.48 2.27 -12.94
CA ILE A 68 -4.79 1.81 -13.39
C ILE A 68 -4.68 1.22 -14.79
N ALA A 69 -5.65 0.38 -15.15
CA ALA A 69 -5.83 -0.11 -16.52
C ALA A 69 -7.05 0.56 -17.16
N GLU A 70 -6.90 1.00 -18.40
CA GLU A 70 -7.97 1.47 -19.29
C GLU A 70 -7.90 0.64 -20.58
N GLY A 71 -8.74 -0.40 -20.69
CA GLY A 71 -8.55 -1.44 -21.69
C GLY A 71 -7.20 -2.16 -21.46
N ASP A 72 -6.40 -2.25 -22.50
CA ASP A 72 -5.06 -2.87 -22.45
C ASP A 72 -3.94 -1.92 -22.01
N GLU A 73 -4.27 -0.63 -21.82
CA GLU A 73 -3.30 0.39 -21.46
C GLU A 73 -3.18 0.54 -19.96
N LEU A 74 -1.93 0.56 -19.46
CA LEU A 74 -1.60 0.89 -18.08
C LEU A 74 -1.17 2.34 -18.02
N ARG A 75 -1.65 3.07 -17.04
CA ARG A 75 -1.21 4.45 -16.79
C ARG A 75 -1.22 4.80 -15.31
N ARG A 76 -0.46 5.81 -14.97
CA ARG A 76 -0.53 6.47 -13.67
C ARG A 76 -1.80 7.33 -13.57
N ALA A 77 -2.34 7.39 -12.36
CA ALA A 77 -3.30 8.40 -11.93
C ALA A 77 -2.94 8.83 -10.51
N ASP A 78 -3.14 10.11 -10.18
CA ASP A 78 -2.93 10.61 -8.82
C ASP A 78 -4.30 10.65 -8.14
N LEU A 79 -4.49 9.85 -7.08
CA LEU A 79 -5.76 9.67 -6.38
C LEU A 79 -5.60 9.90 -4.89
N ALA A 80 -6.66 10.41 -4.22
CA ALA A 80 -6.66 10.59 -2.79
C ALA A 80 -6.90 9.27 -2.04
N TRP A 81 -6.11 8.98 -1.01
CA TRP A 81 -6.24 7.77 -0.21
C TRP A 81 -7.36 7.89 0.83
N GLY A 82 -8.34 7.03 0.72
CA GLY A 82 -9.49 6.95 1.63
C GLY A 82 -10.73 7.62 1.09
N VAL A 83 -11.88 7.06 1.42
CA VAL A 83 -13.21 7.45 0.96
C VAL A 83 -14.11 7.75 2.14
N GLU A 84 -15.02 8.68 1.98
CA GLU A 84 -16.12 8.89 2.91
C GLU A 84 -17.24 7.89 2.64
N VAL A 85 -17.79 7.32 3.68
CA VAL A 85 -18.90 6.35 3.59
C VAL A 85 -20.01 6.73 4.58
N PRO A 86 -21.29 6.52 4.22
CA PRO A 86 -22.41 6.97 5.05
C PRO A 86 -22.49 6.34 6.44
N TRP A 87 -21.90 5.14 6.61
CA TRP A 87 -22.00 4.35 7.85
C TRP A 87 -20.83 4.55 8.82
N LYS A 88 -19.82 5.39 8.47
CA LYS A 88 -18.65 5.64 9.33
C LYS A 88 -18.24 7.10 9.26
N ARG A 89 -17.94 7.71 10.41
CA ARG A 89 -17.31 9.04 10.46
C ARG A 89 -15.84 8.95 10.04
N GLY A 90 -15.37 9.91 9.27
CA GLY A 90 -14.01 9.99 8.76
C GLY A 90 -13.78 9.05 7.56
N LEU A 91 -12.53 9.00 7.11
CA LEU A 91 -12.17 8.23 5.95
C LEU A 91 -12.09 6.73 6.26
N VAL A 92 -12.62 5.91 5.35
CA VAL A 92 -12.30 4.49 5.24
C VAL A 92 -11.21 4.38 4.18
N PHE A 93 -10.03 3.92 4.57
CA PHE A 93 -8.85 3.89 3.71
C PHE A 93 -8.33 2.48 3.46
N ASN A 94 -8.96 1.47 4.09
CA ASN A 94 -8.69 0.06 3.84
C ASN A 94 -9.99 -0.71 3.61
N ALA A 95 -9.96 -1.68 2.70
CA ALA A 95 -11.03 -2.65 2.46
C ALA A 95 -10.49 -4.06 2.72
N ARG A 96 -11.21 -4.88 3.46
CA ARG A 96 -10.85 -6.28 3.63
C ARG A 96 -11.12 -7.05 2.35
N ILE A 97 -10.19 -7.91 1.93
CA ILE A 97 -10.35 -8.73 0.73
C ILE A 97 -11.62 -9.60 0.80
N GLU A 98 -11.94 -10.11 1.98
CA GLU A 98 -13.13 -10.93 2.23
C GLU A 98 -14.42 -10.14 1.93
N SER A 99 -14.44 -8.85 2.28
CA SER A 99 -15.56 -7.95 1.97
C SER A 99 -15.64 -7.60 0.48
N ALA A 100 -14.48 -7.48 -0.19
CA ALA A 100 -14.42 -7.21 -1.62
C ALA A 100 -14.90 -8.42 -2.45
N LEU A 101 -14.62 -9.63 -1.97
CA LEU A 101 -15.06 -10.88 -2.61
C LEU A 101 -16.51 -11.25 -2.27
N GLY A 102 -17.10 -10.66 -1.25
CA GLY A 102 -18.35 -11.07 -0.61
C GLY A 102 -19.65 -10.86 -1.41
N GLY A 103 -19.62 -10.71 -2.72
CA GLY A 103 -20.79 -10.78 -3.62
C GLY A 103 -21.75 -9.57 -3.58
N SER A 104 -21.57 -8.60 -2.67
CA SER A 104 -22.43 -7.41 -2.59
C SER A 104 -21.71 -6.24 -1.89
N GLY A 105 -22.30 -5.03 -2.04
CA GLY A 105 -21.82 -3.83 -1.37
C GLY A 105 -20.76 -3.05 -2.15
N LEU A 106 -20.26 -1.97 -1.52
CA LEU A 106 -19.37 -1.00 -2.14
C LEU A 106 -18.05 -1.62 -2.61
N TRP A 107 -17.42 -2.43 -1.74
CA TRP A 107 -16.13 -3.04 -2.03
C TRP A 107 -16.22 -4.11 -3.10
N HIS A 108 -17.31 -4.88 -3.11
CA HIS A 108 -17.57 -5.86 -4.17
C HIS A 108 -17.71 -5.18 -5.53
N LYS A 109 -18.51 -4.11 -5.62
CA LYS A 109 -18.67 -3.36 -6.88
C LYS A 109 -17.33 -2.78 -7.36
N ALA A 110 -16.52 -2.22 -6.45
CA ALA A 110 -15.19 -1.71 -6.80
C ALA A 110 -14.24 -2.84 -7.22
N MET A 111 -14.31 -4.00 -6.58
CA MET A 111 -13.54 -5.19 -6.96
C MET A 111 -13.89 -5.67 -8.38
N GLU A 112 -15.14 -5.59 -8.79
CA GLU A 112 -15.56 -5.98 -10.15
C GLU A 112 -15.12 -4.98 -11.22
N GLN A 113 -15.05 -3.68 -10.92
CA GLN A 113 -15.01 -2.64 -11.94
C GLN A 113 -13.82 -1.68 -11.86
N ALA A 114 -13.19 -1.55 -10.71
CA ALA A 114 -12.31 -0.42 -10.45
C ALA A 114 -11.12 -0.78 -9.54
N ARG A 115 -10.27 -1.69 -10.00
CA ARG A 115 -9.03 -2.06 -9.31
C ARG A 115 -7.91 -1.10 -9.70
N CYS A 116 -6.93 -0.95 -8.79
CA CYS A 116 -5.69 -0.24 -9.06
C CYS A 116 -4.54 -0.93 -8.33
N ILE A 117 -3.32 -0.55 -8.67
CA ILE A 117 -2.11 -0.89 -7.94
C ILE A 117 -1.56 0.39 -7.33
N VAL A 118 -1.17 0.32 -6.07
CA VAL A 118 -0.51 1.39 -5.34
C VAL A 118 0.95 1.01 -5.17
N PRO A 119 1.87 1.58 -5.97
CA PRO A 119 3.29 1.34 -5.79
C PRO A 119 3.77 2.14 -4.57
N VAL A 120 4.43 1.45 -3.64
CA VAL A 120 4.95 2.07 -2.41
C VAL A 120 6.35 1.56 -2.12
N ARG A 121 7.20 2.36 -1.47
CA ARG A 121 8.52 1.92 -1.03
C ARG A 121 8.42 1.03 0.19
N ALA A 122 7.50 1.37 1.08
CA ALA A 122 7.23 0.62 2.30
C ALA A 122 5.83 0.94 2.82
N PHE A 123 5.30 0.05 3.64
CA PHE A 123 4.14 0.35 4.48
C PHE A 123 4.50 0.20 5.96
N TYR A 124 3.67 0.76 6.83
CA TYR A 124 3.93 0.81 8.25
C TYR A 124 2.77 0.21 9.04
N GLU A 125 3.13 -0.61 10.04
CA GLU A 125 2.17 -1.15 11.00
C GLU A 125 2.62 -0.88 12.41
N THR A 126 1.66 -0.51 13.26
CA THR A 126 1.91 -0.36 14.68
C THR A 126 1.68 -1.69 15.36
N ARG A 127 2.61 -2.10 16.21
CA ARG A 127 2.50 -3.38 16.94
C ARG A 127 1.22 -3.44 17.76
N ASN A 128 0.40 -4.44 17.48
CA ASN A 128 -0.81 -4.74 18.24
C ASN A 128 -0.82 -6.15 18.83
N VAL A 129 0.20 -6.95 18.50
CA VAL A 129 0.41 -8.30 19.04
C VAL A 129 1.39 -8.18 20.21
N ASP A 130 0.99 -8.65 21.39
CA ASP A 130 1.79 -8.75 22.63
C ASP A 130 2.83 -7.62 22.84
N ALA A 131 2.36 -6.45 23.30
CA ALA A 131 3.23 -5.34 23.64
C ALA A 131 3.47 -5.31 25.18
N PRO A 132 4.56 -5.90 25.71
CA PRO A 132 4.77 -6.09 27.14
C PRO A 132 4.85 -4.82 27.98
N SER A 133 5.07 -3.67 27.35
CA SER A 133 5.35 -2.40 28.06
C SER A 133 4.33 -1.29 27.81
N GLY A 134 3.18 -1.58 27.25
CA GLY A 134 2.21 -0.54 26.83
C GLY A 134 2.73 0.34 25.68
N ARG A 135 3.96 0.15 25.23
CA ARG A 135 4.58 0.82 24.09
C ARG A 135 4.18 0.09 22.82
N ARG A 136 3.70 0.83 21.81
CA ARG A 136 3.35 0.29 20.51
C ARG A 136 4.34 0.81 19.46
N PRO A 137 5.49 0.15 19.26
CA PRO A 137 6.45 0.54 18.26
C PRO A 137 5.83 0.38 16.85
N GLN A 138 6.23 1.25 15.95
CA GLN A 138 5.90 1.16 14.53
C GLN A 138 6.99 0.39 13.81
N TYR A 139 6.59 -0.43 12.85
CA TYR A 139 7.47 -1.22 12.01
C TYR A 139 7.30 -0.80 10.56
N ARG A 140 8.41 -0.63 9.86
CA ARG A 140 8.49 -0.41 8.43
C ARG A 140 8.66 -1.75 7.71
N PHE A 141 7.84 -2.02 6.72
CA PHE A 141 7.89 -3.22 5.87
C PHE A 141 8.17 -2.82 4.43
N SER A 142 9.20 -3.41 3.82
CA SER A 142 9.56 -3.18 2.42
C SER A 142 9.85 -4.49 1.70
N ALA A 143 9.85 -4.46 0.36
CA ALA A 143 10.15 -5.65 -0.45
C ALA A 143 11.61 -6.07 -0.26
N ARG A 144 11.85 -7.38 -0.21
CA ARG A 144 13.19 -7.94 -0.31
C ARG A 144 13.61 -8.00 -1.77
N GLY A 145 14.63 -7.25 -2.14
CA GLY A 145 15.20 -7.30 -3.50
C GLY A 145 14.44 -6.51 -4.57
N SER A 146 13.58 -5.57 -4.15
CA SER A 146 12.90 -4.62 -5.04
C SER A 146 12.81 -3.26 -4.35
N GLU A 147 12.81 -2.18 -5.12
CA GLU A 147 12.70 -0.82 -4.58
C GLU A 147 11.26 -0.38 -4.31
N ALA A 148 10.27 -1.17 -4.75
CA ALA A 148 8.87 -0.94 -4.40
C ALA A 148 8.09 -2.24 -4.17
N LEU A 149 7.01 -2.11 -3.39
CA LEU A 149 5.90 -3.04 -3.26
C LEU A 149 4.77 -2.61 -4.18
N LEU A 150 4.04 -3.57 -4.72
CA LEU A 150 2.82 -3.35 -5.49
C LEU A 150 1.63 -3.74 -4.61
N LEU A 151 0.96 -2.77 -4.01
CA LEU A 151 -0.19 -3.02 -3.14
C LEU A 151 -1.47 -3.02 -3.96
N ALA A 152 -2.35 -3.98 -3.70
CA ALA A 152 -3.68 -4.03 -4.31
C ALA A 152 -4.55 -2.90 -3.75
N GLY A 153 -5.24 -2.19 -4.63
CA GLY A 153 -6.17 -1.12 -4.30
C GLY A 153 -7.50 -1.24 -5.05
N LEU A 154 -8.51 -0.57 -4.52
CA LEU A 154 -9.83 -0.39 -5.14
C LEU A 154 -10.10 1.09 -5.31
N ARG A 155 -10.51 1.50 -6.51
CA ARG A 155 -10.87 2.87 -6.87
C ARG A 155 -12.33 3.18 -6.63
N LEU A 156 -12.61 4.39 -6.17
CA LEU A 156 -13.95 4.96 -6.04
C LEU A 156 -13.90 6.41 -6.48
N GLY A 157 -14.19 6.67 -7.75
CA GLY A 157 -14.02 7.99 -8.37
C GLY A 157 -12.54 8.41 -8.42
N ASP A 158 -12.24 9.55 -7.82
CA ASP A 158 -10.91 10.16 -7.66
C ASP A 158 -10.19 9.69 -6.39
N ARG A 159 -10.69 8.66 -5.72
CA ARG A 159 -10.14 8.13 -4.48
C ARG A 159 -9.85 6.64 -4.57
N PHE A 160 -9.01 6.16 -3.67
CA PHE A 160 -8.73 4.73 -3.54
C PHE A 160 -8.69 4.28 -2.08
N VAL A 161 -8.81 2.97 -1.88
CA VAL A 161 -8.54 2.30 -0.62
C VAL A 161 -7.56 1.16 -0.86
N LEU A 162 -6.71 0.85 0.14
CA LEU A 162 -5.87 -0.34 0.09
C LEU A 162 -6.70 -1.59 0.39
N VAL A 163 -6.42 -2.67 -0.33
CA VAL A 163 -6.96 -3.98 0.02
C VAL A 163 -6.07 -4.62 1.07
N THR A 164 -6.69 -5.19 2.11
CA THR A 164 -5.98 -5.87 3.19
C THR A 164 -6.38 -7.33 3.27
N CYS A 165 -5.42 -8.18 3.66
CA CYS A 165 -5.59 -9.62 3.82
C CYS A 165 -5.04 -10.09 5.18
N GLU A 166 -5.10 -11.40 5.45
CA GLU A 166 -4.39 -12.01 6.57
C GLU A 166 -2.88 -11.79 6.41
N PRO A 167 -2.14 -11.60 7.52
CA PRO A 167 -0.72 -11.31 7.45
C PRO A 167 0.09 -12.58 7.15
N ASP A 168 1.23 -12.39 6.49
CA ASP A 168 2.27 -13.41 6.44
C ASP A 168 2.99 -13.54 7.81
N ALA A 169 3.97 -14.44 7.89
CA ALA A 169 4.71 -14.67 9.13
C ALA A 169 5.52 -13.44 9.58
N VAL A 170 5.96 -12.57 8.65
CA VAL A 170 6.78 -11.40 8.96
C VAL A 170 5.90 -10.30 9.56
N VAL A 171 4.78 -9.98 8.91
CA VAL A 171 3.84 -8.97 9.42
C VAL A 171 3.05 -9.49 10.60
N GLY A 172 2.71 -10.78 10.64
CA GLY A 172 1.94 -11.43 11.71
C GLY A 172 2.62 -11.37 13.08
N ALA A 173 3.94 -11.20 13.12
CA ALA A 173 4.67 -10.94 14.37
C ALA A 173 4.38 -9.54 14.96
N VAL A 174 3.78 -8.64 14.19
CA VAL A 174 3.53 -7.24 14.54
C VAL A 174 2.04 -6.91 14.54
N HIS A 175 1.32 -7.32 13.50
CA HIS A 175 -0.05 -6.94 13.27
C HIS A 175 -0.90 -8.09 12.72
N THR A 176 -2.20 -8.09 13.01
CA THR A 176 -3.16 -9.14 12.62
C THR A 176 -3.66 -9.03 11.18
N ARG A 177 -3.30 -7.99 10.46
CA ARG A 177 -3.64 -7.76 9.05
C ARG A 177 -2.48 -7.10 8.33
N MET A 178 -2.43 -7.22 6.99
CA MET A 178 -1.47 -6.53 6.15
C MET A 178 -2.11 -6.05 4.84
N PRO A 179 -1.54 -5.02 4.15
CA PRO A 179 -1.89 -4.73 2.76
C PRO A 179 -1.60 -5.93 1.86
N LEU A 180 -2.50 -6.23 0.94
CA LEU A 180 -2.29 -7.28 -0.07
C LEU A 180 -1.19 -6.84 -1.04
N SER A 181 -0.01 -7.43 -0.89
CA SER A 181 1.16 -7.17 -1.74
C SER A 181 1.20 -8.19 -2.88
N LEU A 182 1.38 -7.73 -4.11
CA LEU A 182 1.32 -8.54 -5.31
C LEU A 182 2.69 -8.62 -6.00
N THR A 183 3.00 -9.76 -6.60
CA THR A 183 4.08 -9.88 -7.57
C THR A 183 3.68 -9.18 -8.87
N ALA A 184 4.64 -8.92 -9.79
CA ALA A 184 4.32 -8.25 -11.05
C ALA A 184 3.28 -8.99 -11.91
N PRO A 185 3.34 -10.32 -12.09
CA PRO A 185 2.28 -11.05 -12.79
C PRO A 185 0.92 -10.96 -12.10
N GLU A 186 0.91 -10.99 -10.78
CA GLU A 186 -0.33 -10.85 -10.00
C GLU A 186 -0.90 -9.43 -10.11
N ALA A 187 -0.06 -8.40 -10.12
CA ALA A 187 -0.48 -7.02 -10.34
C ALA A 187 -1.11 -6.82 -11.73
N LEU A 188 -0.54 -7.43 -12.77
CA LEU A 188 -1.11 -7.45 -14.11
C LEU A 188 -2.46 -8.18 -14.14
N ALA A 189 -2.57 -9.35 -13.49
CA ALA A 189 -3.83 -10.08 -13.38
C ALA A 189 -4.88 -9.30 -12.57
N TRP A 190 -4.47 -8.63 -11.49
CA TRP A 190 -5.33 -7.75 -10.69
C TRP A 190 -5.93 -6.62 -11.53
N LEU A 191 -5.12 -5.99 -12.37
CA LEU A 191 -5.54 -4.89 -13.24
C LEU A 191 -6.41 -5.37 -14.42
N ASN A 192 -6.15 -6.58 -14.95
CA ASN A 192 -6.78 -7.09 -16.16
C ASN A 192 -8.29 -7.32 -16.01
N GLY A 193 -8.72 -7.96 -14.92
CA GLY A 193 -10.14 -8.22 -14.73
C GLY A 193 -10.48 -8.83 -13.37
N ALA A 194 -11.75 -8.79 -12.99
CA ALA A 194 -12.22 -9.35 -11.72
C ALA A 194 -12.05 -10.87 -11.66
N ALA A 195 -12.25 -11.56 -12.78
CA ALA A 195 -12.08 -13.02 -12.87
C ALA A 195 -10.61 -13.40 -12.65
N ASP A 196 -9.68 -12.69 -13.28
CA ASP A 196 -8.25 -12.91 -13.14
C ASP A 196 -7.78 -12.55 -11.72
N ALA A 197 -8.29 -11.45 -11.17
CA ALA A 197 -8.01 -11.04 -9.80
C ALA A 197 -8.50 -12.08 -8.76
N ARG A 198 -9.63 -12.73 -8.98
CA ARG A 198 -10.12 -13.83 -8.13
C ARG A 198 -9.24 -15.07 -8.27
N ALA A 199 -8.92 -15.47 -9.50
CA ALA A 199 -8.11 -16.64 -9.78
C ALA A 199 -6.68 -16.53 -9.24
N LEU A 200 -6.12 -15.30 -9.19
CA LEU A 200 -4.79 -15.10 -8.58
C LEU A 200 -4.80 -15.35 -7.07
N LEU A 201 -5.87 -14.96 -6.37
CA LEU A 201 -5.96 -15.08 -4.91
C LEU A 201 -5.93 -16.53 -4.43
N ASP A 202 -6.43 -17.47 -5.24
CA ASP A 202 -6.37 -18.91 -4.94
C ASP A 202 -4.93 -19.46 -4.95
N ARG A 203 -4.00 -18.75 -5.59
CA ARG A 203 -2.60 -19.16 -5.81
C ARG A 203 -1.61 -18.11 -5.30
N HIS A 204 -2.10 -17.07 -4.65
CA HIS A 204 -1.27 -15.96 -4.16
C HIS A 204 -0.21 -16.48 -3.19
N ALA A 205 1.04 -16.09 -3.44
CA ALA A 205 2.16 -16.30 -2.55
C ALA A 205 2.61 -14.95 -1.98
N PRO A 206 2.87 -14.85 -0.67
CA PRO A 206 3.33 -13.61 -0.07
C PRO A 206 4.60 -13.09 -0.74
N VAL A 207 4.63 -11.80 -1.06
CA VAL A 207 5.85 -11.13 -1.53
C VAL A 207 6.86 -11.12 -0.38
N PRO A 208 8.12 -11.56 -0.59
CA PRO A 208 9.12 -11.55 0.47
C PRO A 208 9.35 -10.16 1.05
N LEU A 209 9.11 -9.99 2.35
CA LEU A 209 9.27 -8.73 3.06
C LEU A 209 10.51 -8.72 3.95
N VAL A 210 11.00 -7.53 4.24
CA VAL A 210 11.89 -7.21 5.34
C VAL A 210 11.20 -6.23 6.27
N SER A 211 11.43 -6.36 7.58
CA SER A 211 10.86 -5.47 8.59
C SER A 211 11.97 -4.78 9.38
N ALA A 212 11.73 -3.54 9.75
CA ALA A 212 12.59 -2.77 10.65
C ALA A 212 11.71 -2.00 11.65
N GLU A 213 12.07 -2.04 12.93
CA GLU A 213 11.42 -1.19 13.92
C GLU A 213 11.82 0.27 13.69
N GLU A 214 10.82 1.14 13.60
CA GLU A 214 11.05 2.59 13.49
C GLU A 214 11.58 3.13 14.81
N PRO A 215 12.57 4.06 14.78
CA PRO A 215 12.97 4.80 15.95
C PRO A 215 11.74 5.48 16.57
N ALA A 216 11.62 5.43 17.89
CA ALA A 216 10.55 6.17 18.56
C ALA A 216 10.66 7.65 18.16
N ALA A 217 9.59 8.20 17.57
CA ALA A 217 9.55 9.63 17.28
C ALA A 217 9.97 10.41 18.52
N ALA A 218 10.94 11.30 18.39
CA ALA A 218 11.34 12.19 19.47
C ALA A 218 10.06 12.93 19.91
N LYS A 219 9.73 12.85 21.24
CA LYS A 219 8.63 13.65 21.75
C LYS A 219 8.89 15.10 21.35
N PRO A 220 7.91 15.77 20.71
CA PRO A 220 8.06 17.19 20.45
C PRO A 220 8.39 17.88 21.80
N PRO A 221 9.31 18.83 21.84
CA PRO A 221 9.63 19.53 23.05
C PRO A 221 8.32 20.06 23.64
N LYS A 222 8.07 19.78 24.93
CA LYS A 222 6.91 20.37 25.62
C LYS A 222 6.98 21.87 25.35
N ARG A 223 5.97 22.40 24.68
CA ARG A 223 5.83 23.85 24.51
C ARG A 223 5.96 24.43 25.92
N ALA A 224 6.98 25.24 26.15
CA ALA A 224 7.10 25.97 27.42
C ALA A 224 5.80 26.71 27.62
N ALA A 225 5.19 26.56 28.79
CA ALA A 225 4.00 27.30 29.15
C ALA A 225 4.34 28.79 28.98
N ASP A 226 3.58 29.48 28.16
CA ASP A 226 3.73 30.90 27.92
C ASP A 226 3.47 31.60 29.26
N PRO A 227 4.46 32.31 29.85
CA PRO A 227 4.29 32.94 31.16
C PRO A 227 3.25 34.08 31.16
N ASP A 228 2.83 34.56 29.98
CA ASP A 228 1.85 35.64 29.83
C ASP A 228 0.37 35.22 29.92
N GLN A 229 0.05 33.90 30.07
CA GLN A 229 -1.34 33.43 30.24
C GLN A 229 -1.82 33.44 31.69
N LEU A 230 -1.05 33.93 32.65
CA LEU A 230 -1.43 33.98 34.09
C LEU A 230 -1.85 35.38 34.57
N SER A 231 -2.16 36.32 33.71
CA SER A 231 -2.58 37.67 34.13
C SER A 231 -3.93 38.12 33.56
N LEU A 232 -4.95 37.28 33.65
CA LEU A 232 -6.35 37.69 33.42
C LEU A 232 -7.27 36.90 34.40
N PHE A 233 -7.11 37.16 35.69
CA PHE A 233 -8.17 37.02 36.71
C PHE A 233 -7.91 38.02 37.82
#